data_e6666d3fff71e784e219d19391986754
#
_entry.id   e6666d3fff71e784e219d19391986754
#
_cell.length_a   1.000
_cell.length_b   1.000
_cell.length_c   1.000
_cell.angle_alpha   90.00
_cell.angle_beta   90.00
_cell.angle_gamma   90.00
#
_symmetry.space_group_name_H-M   'P 1'
#
loop_
_entity.id
_entity.type
_entity.pdbx_description
1 polymer ?
#
loop_
_entity_poly.entity_id
_entity_poly.type
_entity_poly.pdbx_seq_one_letter_code
_entity_poly.pdbx_strand_id
1 'polypeptide(L)'
;MLDVPGLTPGLIGDDTPRLRLLADRGTMAPLECAFPAVTLTSQASILTGMTPTEHGIVGNGWYWFELAEPLFWRQPHYLLDVEDVPTRLRRERPGFTVAKLFWWFNMYASVDWAVTPRPMYPADGRKVPDVHTYPSELRDELQGRFGTFPLFNFWGPAAGLKSTRWIADSSLHLIEDKRPDLSLVYLPHLDYDFQRHGPDDPRSRQALREVDAIVGEFDDLALKLGSRIAVVSEYGIVPVTRPVHLNRALREAGYIDVRIEDGLERLDCGASRAFALADHQIAHVWVPDMDDWDAVVELLESLPGVDKVLMTADLWREGLAHGRTGDLVVIAEKDAWFTYYFWLDDHLAPDYARTVDIHRKPGYDPAELFFDPELKSPKLRVLRRLLAKKLGFRNLMDVIGLDATVVKGSHGRRADDMDEGPILIVGTPEQDIDPTRPYPLANMPGLIERLAT
;
A
#
# COMPACT_ATOMS: atom_id res chain seq x y z
N MET A 1 17.25 -2.28 5.93
CA MET A 1 16.24 -1.21 6.01
C MET A 1 14.87 -1.85 6.22
N LEU A 2 14.11 -1.36 7.18
CA LEU A 2 12.75 -1.78 7.48
C LEU A 2 11.79 -0.67 7.02
N ASP A 3 10.72 -1.02 6.35
CA ASP A 3 9.63 -0.13 5.97
C ASP A 3 8.40 -0.46 6.82
N VAL A 4 7.92 0.52 7.57
CA VAL A 4 6.82 0.40 8.54
C VAL A 4 5.77 1.47 8.22
N PRO A 5 4.89 1.24 7.23
CA PRO A 5 3.87 2.22 6.85
C PRO A 5 2.97 2.57 8.03
N GLY A 6 2.58 3.83 8.10
CA GLY A 6 1.79 4.39 9.21
C GLY A 6 2.60 4.82 10.44
N LEU A 7 3.91 4.53 10.51
CA LEU A 7 4.77 5.03 11.59
C LEU A 7 5.11 6.50 11.35
N THR A 8 4.98 7.32 12.39
CA THR A 8 5.24 8.78 12.33
C THR A 8 6.13 9.23 13.48
N PRO A 9 6.78 10.42 13.39
CA PRO A 9 7.53 10.97 14.51
C PRO A 9 6.71 11.08 15.80
N GLY A 10 5.44 11.48 15.70
CA GLY A 10 4.55 11.62 16.85
C GLY A 10 4.21 10.30 17.58
N LEU A 11 4.49 9.15 16.96
CA LEU A 11 4.25 7.83 17.55
C LEU A 11 5.48 7.29 18.33
N ILE A 12 6.63 7.95 18.25
CA ILE A 12 7.84 7.52 18.96
C ILE A 12 7.76 7.96 20.43
N GLY A 13 7.64 6.99 21.35
CA GLY A 13 7.45 7.28 22.76
C GLY A 13 7.34 6.05 23.65
N ASP A 14 6.43 6.09 24.61
CA ASP A 14 6.29 5.03 25.63
C ASP A 14 5.75 3.71 25.05
N ASP A 15 4.97 3.75 23.97
CA ASP A 15 4.48 2.58 23.28
C ASP A 15 5.50 1.98 22.27
N THR A 16 6.63 2.67 22.05
CA THR A 16 7.68 2.28 21.08
C THR A 16 9.08 2.33 21.71
N PRO A 17 9.34 1.62 22.82
CA PRO A 17 10.62 1.71 23.54
C PRO A 17 11.83 1.27 22.70
N ARG A 18 11.67 0.31 21.78
CA ARG A 18 12.77 -0.18 20.92
C ARG A 18 13.08 0.82 19.79
N LEU A 19 12.07 1.38 19.13
CA LEU A 19 12.22 2.44 18.14
C LEU A 19 12.81 3.71 18.79
N ARG A 20 12.34 4.08 19.98
CA ARG A 20 12.90 5.21 20.74
C ARG A 20 14.37 4.98 21.08
N LEU A 21 14.76 3.79 21.56
CA LEU A 21 16.14 3.45 21.82
C LEU A 21 17.01 3.54 20.55
N LEU A 22 16.45 3.11 19.40
CA LEU A 22 17.11 3.21 18.11
C LEU A 22 17.34 4.67 17.71
N ALA A 23 16.33 5.52 17.89
CA ALA A 23 16.40 6.95 17.63
C ALA A 23 17.39 7.67 18.56
N ASP A 24 17.36 7.36 19.87
CA ASP A 24 18.22 7.99 20.90
C ASP A 24 19.72 7.69 20.67
N ARG A 25 20.07 6.51 20.16
CA ARG A 25 21.47 6.15 19.87
C ARG A 25 21.94 6.54 18.46
N GLY A 26 21.01 6.86 17.59
CA GLY A 26 21.25 7.14 16.18
C GLY A 26 20.79 8.52 15.75
N THR A 27 20.05 8.58 14.68
CA THR A 27 19.44 9.82 14.15
C THR A 27 18.01 9.56 13.74
N MET A 28 17.10 10.43 14.14
CA MET A 28 15.70 10.42 13.72
C MET A 28 15.35 11.76 13.08
N ALA A 29 14.63 11.73 11.97
CA ALA A 29 14.07 12.91 11.33
C ALA A 29 12.71 12.59 10.68
N PRO A 30 11.84 13.57 10.48
CA PRO A 30 10.75 13.42 9.53
C PRO A 30 11.32 13.06 8.16
N LEU A 31 10.59 12.26 7.37
CA LEU A 31 10.93 12.00 5.97
C LEU A 31 10.04 12.84 5.07
N GLU A 32 10.57 13.32 3.95
CA GLU A 32 9.74 13.95 2.94
C GLU A 32 8.67 12.97 2.45
N CYS A 33 7.42 13.44 2.42
CA CYS A 33 6.30 12.61 1.99
C CYS A 33 6.24 12.54 0.47
N ALA A 34 6.27 11.34 -0.10
CA ALA A 34 5.97 11.13 -1.52
C ALA A 34 4.54 11.62 -1.84
N PHE A 35 4.29 11.97 -3.09
CA PHE A 35 2.94 12.30 -3.52
C PHE A 35 2.58 11.57 -4.82
N PRO A 36 1.48 10.79 -4.79
CA PRO A 36 0.59 10.49 -3.64
C PRO A 36 1.30 9.70 -2.52
N ALA A 37 0.84 9.90 -1.28
CA ALA A 37 1.35 9.22 -0.09
C ALA A 37 0.72 7.82 0.05
N VAL A 38 1.04 6.95 -0.90
CA VAL A 38 0.54 5.56 -0.99
C VAL A 38 1.70 4.58 -1.22
N THR A 39 1.52 3.33 -0.84
CA THR A 39 2.59 2.32 -0.71
C THR A 39 3.50 2.23 -1.93
N LEU A 40 2.93 1.98 -3.13
CA LEU A 40 3.76 1.72 -4.30
C LEU A 40 4.57 2.95 -4.71
N THR A 41 3.95 4.12 -4.66
CA THR A 41 4.61 5.41 -4.97
C THR A 41 5.71 5.71 -3.96
N SER A 42 5.42 5.59 -2.67
CA SER A 42 6.38 5.90 -1.61
C SER A 42 7.60 4.97 -1.65
N GLN A 43 7.38 3.66 -1.79
CA GLN A 43 8.46 2.68 -1.90
C GLN A 43 9.32 2.90 -3.15
N ALA A 44 8.70 3.26 -4.29
CA ALA A 44 9.45 3.61 -5.49
C ALA A 44 10.30 4.87 -5.26
N SER A 45 9.72 5.94 -4.70
CA SER A 45 10.43 7.19 -4.41
C SER A 45 11.57 6.99 -3.42
N ILE A 46 11.41 6.18 -2.36
CA ILE A 46 12.47 5.87 -1.38
C ILE A 46 13.67 5.17 -2.06
N LEU A 47 13.43 4.23 -2.97
CA LEU A 47 14.49 3.46 -3.62
C LEU A 47 15.11 4.14 -4.83
N THR A 48 14.43 5.10 -5.43
CA THR A 48 14.95 5.83 -6.63
C THR A 48 15.42 7.24 -6.32
N GLY A 49 14.89 7.87 -5.25
CA GLY A 49 15.08 9.29 -4.96
C GLY A 49 14.36 10.20 -5.94
N MET A 50 13.47 9.66 -6.76
CA MET A 50 12.79 10.35 -7.86
C MET A 50 11.30 10.50 -7.57
N THR A 51 10.65 11.38 -8.33
CA THR A 51 9.22 11.62 -8.29
C THR A 51 8.45 10.67 -9.21
N PRO A 52 7.12 10.53 -9.05
CA PRO A 52 6.28 9.77 -9.98
C PRO A 52 6.40 10.18 -11.45
N THR A 53 6.66 11.47 -11.73
CA THR A 53 6.95 11.95 -13.09
C THR A 53 8.13 11.21 -13.73
N GLU A 54 9.10 10.78 -12.93
CA GLU A 54 10.33 10.14 -13.41
C GLU A 54 10.25 8.61 -13.32
N HIS A 55 9.81 8.07 -12.16
CA HIS A 55 9.79 6.62 -11.96
C HIS A 55 8.49 5.93 -12.43
N GLY A 56 7.47 6.69 -12.82
CA GLY A 56 6.25 6.20 -13.43
C GLY A 56 5.24 5.53 -12.47
N ILE A 57 5.48 5.52 -11.16
CA ILE A 57 4.57 4.91 -10.18
C ILE A 57 3.69 5.99 -9.56
N VAL A 58 2.54 6.19 -10.14
CA VAL A 58 1.63 7.30 -9.84
C VAL A 58 0.60 7.00 -8.74
N GLY A 59 0.54 5.76 -8.26
CA GLY A 59 -0.41 5.28 -7.23
C GLY A 59 -0.25 3.78 -7.01
N ASN A 60 -1.13 3.17 -6.22
CA ASN A 60 -1.18 1.71 -6.04
C ASN A 60 -1.76 0.99 -7.28
N GLY A 61 -2.26 1.76 -8.23
CA GLY A 61 -2.75 1.31 -9.53
C GLY A 61 -3.10 2.49 -10.42
N TRP A 62 -3.33 2.20 -11.70
CA TRP A 62 -3.71 3.18 -12.70
C TRP A 62 -4.51 2.54 -13.84
N TYR A 63 -5.07 3.37 -14.72
CA TYR A 63 -5.78 2.93 -15.91
C TYR A 63 -4.78 2.57 -17.03
N TRP A 64 -4.96 1.38 -17.59
CA TRP A 64 -4.18 0.89 -18.71
C TRP A 64 -5.00 1.11 -20.00
N PHE A 65 -4.62 2.14 -20.73
CA PHE A 65 -5.34 2.55 -21.95
C PHE A 65 -5.45 1.43 -22.97
N GLU A 66 -4.38 0.66 -23.18
CA GLU A 66 -4.34 -0.43 -24.15
C GLU A 66 -5.29 -1.59 -23.80
N LEU A 67 -5.62 -1.73 -22.54
CA LEU A 67 -6.50 -2.78 -22.03
C LEU A 67 -7.90 -2.26 -21.72
N ALA A 68 -8.08 -0.94 -21.66
CA ALA A 68 -9.27 -0.26 -21.16
C ALA A 68 -9.67 -0.74 -19.73
N GLU A 69 -8.67 -1.06 -18.89
CA GLU A 69 -8.88 -1.62 -17.57
C GLU A 69 -8.02 -0.92 -16.51
N PRO A 70 -8.56 -0.66 -15.30
CA PRO A 70 -7.77 -0.28 -14.14
C PRO A 70 -7.09 -1.51 -13.54
N LEU A 71 -5.78 -1.42 -13.28
CA LEU A 71 -5.02 -2.51 -12.68
C LEU A 71 -4.28 -2.01 -11.44
N PHE A 72 -4.64 -2.56 -10.28
CA PHE A 72 -4.03 -2.28 -8.97
C PHE A 72 -3.08 -3.39 -8.54
N TRP A 73 -2.09 -3.05 -7.69
CA TRP A 73 -1.22 -3.97 -6.96
C TRP A 73 -0.39 -4.87 -7.87
N ARG A 74 0.14 -4.31 -8.98
CA ARG A 74 1.02 -5.05 -9.89
C ARG A 74 2.45 -5.06 -9.37
N GLN A 75 3.09 -6.23 -9.42
CA GLN A 75 4.37 -6.53 -8.77
C GLN A 75 5.62 -6.44 -9.66
N PRO A 76 5.55 -6.54 -11.02
CA PRO A 76 6.74 -6.61 -11.84
C PRO A 76 7.63 -5.38 -11.67
N HIS A 77 8.94 -5.62 -11.48
CA HIS A 77 9.94 -4.56 -11.37
C HIS A 77 10.03 -3.69 -12.64
N TYR A 78 9.67 -4.28 -13.78
CA TYR A 78 9.61 -3.58 -15.08
C TYR A 78 8.62 -2.40 -15.13
N LEU A 79 7.80 -2.21 -14.12
CA LEU A 79 6.91 -1.06 -14.00
C LEU A 79 7.64 0.21 -13.57
N LEU A 80 8.83 0.09 -12.96
CA LEU A 80 9.71 1.23 -12.70
C LEU A 80 10.38 1.66 -13.98
N ASP A 81 10.23 2.93 -14.35
CA ASP A 81 10.81 3.50 -15.57
C ASP A 81 12.28 3.94 -15.37
N VAL A 82 12.78 3.85 -14.14
CA VAL A 82 14.14 4.22 -13.73
C VAL A 82 14.80 3.13 -12.90
N GLU A 83 16.14 3.17 -12.82
CA GLU A 83 16.92 2.24 -12.02
C GLU A 83 16.80 2.54 -10.53
N ASP A 84 16.51 1.53 -9.70
CA ASP A 84 16.52 1.63 -8.25
C ASP A 84 17.91 1.39 -7.64
N VAL A 85 18.09 1.77 -6.36
CA VAL A 85 19.37 1.60 -5.63
C VAL A 85 19.87 0.15 -5.61
N PRO A 86 19.05 -0.88 -5.35
CA PRO A 86 19.50 -2.25 -5.43
C PRO A 86 20.16 -2.63 -6.77
N THR A 87 19.50 -2.27 -7.88
CA THR A 87 19.98 -2.54 -9.23
C THR A 87 21.29 -1.81 -9.48
N ARG A 88 21.38 -0.52 -9.11
CA ARG A 88 22.58 0.29 -9.28
C ARG A 88 23.76 -0.26 -8.48
N LEU A 89 23.57 -0.56 -7.20
CA LEU A 89 24.63 -1.10 -6.33
C LEU A 89 25.19 -2.42 -6.87
N ARG A 90 24.34 -3.33 -7.34
CA ARG A 90 24.80 -4.59 -7.94
C ARG A 90 25.57 -4.40 -9.24
N ARG A 91 25.19 -3.40 -10.04
CA ARG A 91 25.89 -3.04 -11.27
C ARG A 91 27.27 -2.43 -10.98
N GLU A 92 27.38 -1.56 -9.97
CA GLU A 92 28.58 -0.82 -9.62
C GLU A 92 29.56 -1.60 -8.72
N ARG A 93 29.03 -2.54 -7.92
CA ARG A 93 29.80 -3.33 -6.97
C ARG A 93 29.65 -4.84 -7.27
N PRO A 94 30.51 -5.42 -8.12
CA PRO A 94 30.45 -6.86 -8.41
C PRO A 94 30.52 -7.70 -7.13
N GLY A 95 29.55 -8.60 -6.97
CA GLY A 95 29.40 -9.44 -5.77
C GLY A 95 28.54 -8.83 -4.67
N PHE A 96 28.06 -7.60 -4.80
CA PHE A 96 27.12 -7.01 -3.86
C PHE A 96 25.78 -7.75 -3.89
N THR A 97 25.30 -8.19 -2.74
CA THR A 97 24.13 -9.05 -2.59
C THR A 97 22.96 -8.33 -1.96
N VAL A 98 21.75 -8.57 -2.46
CA VAL A 98 20.53 -7.88 -2.03
C VAL A 98 19.41 -8.89 -1.73
N ALA A 99 18.75 -8.70 -0.58
CA ALA A 99 17.48 -9.34 -0.24
C ALA A 99 16.34 -8.32 -0.25
N LYS A 100 15.28 -8.58 -1.03
CA LYS A 100 14.07 -7.75 -1.13
C LYS A 100 12.87 -8.55 -0.64
N LEU A 101 12.42 -8.26 0.58
CA LEU A 101 11.50 -9.10 1.34
C LEU A 101 10.19 -8.35 1.56
N PHE A 102 9.17 -8.73 0.80
CA PHE A 102 7.84 -8.12 0.75
C PHE A 102 7.77 -6.68 0.26
N TRP A 103 8.86 -6.02 0.03
CA TRP A 103 8.92 -4.72 -0.62
C TRP A 103 8.37 -4.83 -2.05
N TRP A 104 7.59 -3.87 -2.50
CA TRP A 104 6.93 -3.91 -3.81
C TRP A 104 7.92 -3.81 -4.99
N PHE A 105 7.42 -4.07 -6.20
CA PHE A 105 8.25 -4.23 -7.41
C PHE A 105 9.36 -5.26 -7.18
N ASN A 106 8.95 -6.37 -6.58
CA ASN A 106 9.82 -7.44 -6.14
C ASN A 106 10.05 -8.48 -7.25
N MET A 107 8.98 -8.84 -7.99
CA MET A 107 9.08 -9.83 -9.06
C MET A 107 9.98 -9.33 -10.18
N TYR A 108 10.97 -10.14 -10.53
CA TYR A 108 11.97 -9.86 -11.58
C TYR A 108 12.92 -8.70 -11.26
N ALA A 109 13.00 -8.27 -10.01
CA ALA A 109 13.99 -7.31 -9.56
C ALA A 109 15.40 -7.88 -9.64
N SER A 110 16.40 -7.02 -9.82
CA SER A 110 17.80 -7.39 -9.82
C SER A 110 18.32 -7.59 -8.39
N VAL A 111 17.95 -8.72 -7.76
CA VAL A 111 18.31 -9.07 -6.39
C VAL A 111 18.70 -10.54 -6.29
N ASP A 112 19.34 -10.95 -5.18
CA ASP A 112 19.76 -12.34 -4.96
C ASP A 112 18.66 -13.14 -4.28
N TRP A 113 17.90 -12.51 -3.38
CA TRP A 113 16.76 -13.11 -2.71
C TRP A 113 15.56 -12.18 -2.75
N ALA A 114 14.46 -12.71 -3.27
CA ALA A 114 13.19 -12.03 -3.34
C ALA A 114 12.09 -12.89 -2.72
N VAL A 115 11.22 -12.27 -1.92
CA VAL A 115 9.99 -12.89 -1.39
C VAL A 115 8.84 -11.90 -1.48
N THR A 116 7.70 -12.31 -2.03
CA THR A 116 6.49 -11.46 -2.12
C THR A 116 5.22 -12.30 -2.11
N PRO A 117 4.08 -11.81 -1.60
CA PRO A 117 2.82 -12.53 -1.66
C PRO A 117 2.42 -12.81 -3.12
N ARG A 118 2.19 -14.06 -3.45
CA ARG A 118 1.74 -14.47 -4.79
C ARG A 118 0.85 -15.70 -4.69
N PRO A 119 -0.46 -15.52 -4.44
CA PRO A 119 -1.38 -16.66 -4.41
C PRO A 119 -1.46 -17.35 -5.76
N MET A 120 -1.65 -18.67 -5.73
CA MET A 120 -1.97 -19.44 -6.92
C MET A 120 -3.47 -19.33 -7.22
N TYR A 121 -3.81 -19.24 -8.51
CA TYR A 121 -5.19 -19.21 -9.02
C TYR A 121 -5.42 -20.41 -9.96
N PRO A 122 -5.69 -21.62 -9.41
CA PRO A 122 -6.03 -22.78 -10.23
C PRO A 122 -7.28 -22.55 -11.07
N ALA A 123 -7.41 -23.28 -12.18
CA ALA A 123 -8.54 -23.16 -13.10
C ALA A 123 -9.91 -23.49 -12.47
N ASP A 124 -9.93 -24.17 -11.32
CA ASP A 124 -11.15 -24.46 -10.56
C ASP A 124 -11.66 -23.25 -9.73
N GLY A 125 -11.00 -22.08 -9.84
CA GLY A 125 -11.39 -20.83 -9.18
C GLY A 125 -10.97 -20.72 -7.71
N ARG A 126 -10.11 -21.60 -7.19
CA ARG A 126 -9.53 -21.45 -5.85
C ARG A 126 -8.50 -20.31 -5.83
N LYS A 127 -8.40 -19.66 -4.70
CA LYS A 127 -7.26 -18.79 -4.34
C LYS A 127 -6.45 -19.54 -3.27
N VAL A 128 -5.27 -20.01 -3.63
CA VAL A 128 -4.41 -20.80 -2.75
C VAL A 128 -3.29 -19.90 -2.21
N PRO A 129 -3.15 -19.76 -0.89
CA PRO A 129 -2.06 -18.97 -0.29
C PRO A 129 -0.69 -19.46 -0.74
N ASP A 130 0.15 -18.51 -1.16
CA ASP A 130 1.52 -18.80 -1.58
C ASP A 130 2.35 -17.52 -1.63
N VAL A 131 3.67 -17.69 -1.83
CA VAL A 131 4.64 -16.63 -2.09
C VAL A 131 5.39 -16.91 -3.40
N HIS A 132 5.73 -15.84 -4.10
CA HIS A 132 6.76 -15.87 -5.14
C HIS A 132 8.12 -15.66 -4.49
N THR A 133 9.13 -16.43 -4.90
CA THR A 133 10.50 -16.25 -4.45
C THR A 133 11.48 -16.28 -5.60
N TYR A 134 12.62 -15.66 -5.37
CA TYR A 134 13.84 -15.85 -6.16
C TYR A 134 15.01 -16.04 -5.19
N PRO A 135 15.82 -17.10 -5.36
CA PRO A 135 15.57 -18.25 -6.25
C PRO A 135 14.31 -19.03 -5.83
N SER A 136 13.81 -19.88 -6.74
CA SER A 136 12.53 -20.58 -6.55
C SER A 136 12.52 -21.53 -5.35
N GLU A 137 13.66 -22.13 -5.03
CA GLU A 137 13.87 -23.09 -3.94
C GLU A 137 13.65 -22.46 -2.56
N LEU A 138 13.87 -21.15 -2.45
CA LEU A 138 13.63 -20.38 -1.22
C LEU A 138 12.18 -20.50 -0.74
N ARG A 139 11.22 -20.66 -1.67
CA ARG A 139 9.81 -20.87 -1.34
C ARG A 139 9.61 -22.09 -0.44
N ASP A 140 10.18 -23.22 -0.84
CA ASP A 140 9.99 -24.48 -0.10
C ASP A 140 10.79 -24.46 1.21
N GLU A 141 11.97 -23.83 1.24
CA GLU A 141 12.76 -23.58 2.46
C GLU A 141 11.94 -22.78 3.49
N LEU A 142 11.41 -21.61 3.11
CA LEU A 142 10.69 -20.73 4.02
C LEU A 142 9.35 -21.33 4.46
N GLN A 143 8.56 -21.88 3.53
CA GLN A 143 7.28 -22.50 3.88
C GLN A 143 7.44 -23.83 4.66
N GLY A 144 8.52 -24.57 4.42
CA GLY A 144 8.87 -25.76 5.22
C GLY A 144 9.18 -25.39 6.67
N ARG A 145 9.80 -24.25 6.92
CA ARG A 145 10.19 -23.79 8.25
C ARG A 145 9.09 -23.04 8.99
N PHE A 146 8.40 -22.13 8.33
CA PHE A 146 7.45 -21.19 8.93
C PHE A 146 5.98 -21.51 8.60
N GLY A 147 5.74 -22.58 7.83
CA GLY A 147 4.41 -22.91 7.30
C GLY A 147 4.03 -22.04 6.10
N THR A 148 2.91 -22.36 5.48
CA THR A 148 2.36 -21.61 4.35
C THR A 148 2.10 -20.16 4.75
N PHE A 149 2.50 -19.22 3.88
CA PHE A 149 2.27 -17.79 4.10
C PHE A 149 0.79 -17.51 4.41
N PRO A 150 0.47 -16.85 5.52
CA PRO A 150 -0.92 -16.65 5.96
C PRO A 150 -1.60 -15.51 5.19
N LEU A 151 -1.80 -15.67 3.89
CA LEU A 151 -2.32 -14.66 2.96
C LEU A 151 -3.60 -13.98 3.45
N PHE A 152 -4.52 -14.74 4.07
CA PHE A 152 -5.79 -14.17 4.57
C PHE A 152 -5.63 -13.37 5.87
N ASN A 153 -4.41 -13.39 6.45
CA ASN A 153 -4.01 -12.48 7.53
C ASN A 153 -3.13 -11.32 7.02
N PHE A 154 -2.77 -11.33 5.73
CA PHE A 154 -2.04 -10.23 5.09
C PHE A 154 -3.01 -9.15 4.59
N TRP A 155 -4.17 -9.54 4.04
CA TRP A 155 -5.21 -8.61 3.64
C TRP A 155 -6.61 -9.24 3.80
N GLY A 156 -7.56 -8.44 4.29
CA GLY A 156 -8.94 -8.83 4.53
C GLY A 156 -9.33 -8.73 6.02
N PRO A 157 -10.53 -9.20 6.41
CA PRO A 157 -11.05 -9.03 7.77
C PRO A 157 -10.23 -9.73 8.87
N ALA A 158 -9.36 -10.65 8.49
CA ALA A 158 -8.44 -11.33 9.41
C ALA A 158 -7.00 -10.80 9.34
N ALA A 159 -6.76 -9.70 8.61
CA ALA A 159 -5.44 -9.07 8.53
C ALA A 159 -4.93 -8.66 9.92
N GLY A 160 -3.64 -8.85 10.18
CA GLY A 160 -3.04 -8.55 11.48
C GLY A 160 -1.69 -9.21 11.70
N LEU A 161 -1.25 -9.25 12.95
CA LEU A 161 0.10 -9.65 13.38
C LEU A 161 0.63 -10.95 12.76
N LYS A 162 -0.25 -11.94 12.52
CA LYS A 162 0.19 -13.26 12.04
C LYS A 162 0.94 -13.21 10.71
N SER A 163 0.52 -12.36 9.78
CA SER A 163 1.22 -12.20 8.50
C SER A 163 2.52 -11.45 8.67
N THR A 164 2.51 -10.37 9.45
CA THR A 164 3.71 -9.58 9.74
C THR A 164 4.74 -10.40 10.52
N ARG A 165 4.31 -11.25 11.44
CA ARG A 165 5.20 -12.19 12.15
C ARG A 165 5.86 -13.17 11.19
N TRP A 166 5.09 -13.74 10.24
CA TRP A 166 5.65 -14.61 9.20
C TRP A 166 6.70 -13.88 8.34
N ILE A 167 6.39 -12.62 7.95
CA ILE A 167 7.34 -11.76 7.22
C ILE A 167 8.61 -11.55 8.03
N ALA A 168 8.47 -11.17 9.29
CA ALA A 168 9.61 -10.91 10.18
C ALA A 168 10.45 -12.17 10.41
N ASP A 169 9.84 -13.31 10.77
CA ASP A 169 10.55 -14.56 11.05
C ASP A 169 11.31 -15.05 9.81
N SER A 170 10.68 -15.03 8.64
CA SER A 170 11.31 -15.45 7.39
C SER A 170 12.45 -14.51 6.98
N SER A 171 12.28 -13.21 7.21
CA SER A 171 13.29 -12.20 6.90
C SER A 171 14.49 -12.29 7.85
N LEU A 172 14.26 -12.40 9.15
CA LEU A 172 15.32 -12.58 10.15
C LEU A 172 16.15 -13.86 9.85
N HIS A 173 15.46 -14.97 9.53
CA HIS A 173 16.14 -16.21 9.15
C HIS A 173 17.01 -16.03 7.90
N LEU A 174 16.46 -15.42 6.84
CA LEU A 174 17.18 -15.21 5.60
C LEU A 174 18.40 -14.29 5.81
N ILE A 175 18.23 -13.19 6.54
CA ILE A 175 19.30 -12.24 6.83
C ILE A 175 20.41 -12.92 7.64
N GLU A 176 20.07 -13.73 8.65
CA GLU A 176 21.04 -14.44 9.47
C GLU A 176 21.80 -15.53 8.69
N ASP A 177 21.12 -16.27 7.81
CA ASP A 177 21.70 -17.37 7.03
C ASP A 177 22.49 -16.88 5.81
N LYS A 178 21.91 -15.98 5.01
CA LYS A 178 22.48 -15.57 3.71
C LYS A 178 23.40 -14.36 3.81
N ARG A 179 23.30 -13.55 4.88
CA ARG A 179 24.13 -12.35 5.11
C ARG A 179 24.19 -11.38 3.92
N PRO A 180 23.03 -10.95 3.37
CA PRO A 180 23.03 -9.99 2.26
C PRO A 180 23.66 -8.65 2.67
N ASP A 181 24.34 -7.99 1.73
CA ASP A 181 24.90 -6.65 1.95
C ASP A 181 23.81 -5.59 2.16
N LEU A 182 22.65 -5.75 1.50
CA LEU A 182 21.47 -4.92 1.68
C LEU A 182 20.22 -5.79 1.86
N SER A 183 19.45 -5.53 2.91
CA SER A 183 18.13 -6.13 3.14
C SER A 183 17.06 -5.06 3.18
N LEU A 184 16.00 -5.23 2.39
CA LEU A 184 14.80 -4.40 2.36
C LEU A 184 13.63 -5.25 2.87
N VAL A 185 12.99 -4.85 3.96
CA VAL A 185 11.90 -5.61 4.60
C VAL A 185 10.69 -4.71 4.81
N TYR A 186 9.52 -5.16 4.35
CA TYR A 186 8.25 -4.45 4.49
C TYR A 186 7.40 -5.05 5.61
N LEU A 187 6.95 -4.24 6.56
CA LEU A 187 6.22 -4.64 7.77
C LEU A 187 4.88 -3.87 7.88
N PRO A 188 3.81 -4.29 7.18
CA PRO A 188 2.58 -3.50 7.03
C PRO A 188 1.62 -3.55 8.23
N HIS A 189 2.08 -3.90 9.42
CA HIS A 189 1.20 -4.21 10.57
C HIS A 189 0.32 -3.06 11.02
N LEU A 190 0.88 -1.84 11.09
CA LEU A 190 0.13 -0.67 11.56
C LEU A 190 -1.00 -0.29 10.62
N ASP A 191 -0.80 -0.50 9.33
CA ASP A 191 -1.74 -0.14 8.28
C ASP A 191 -3.13 -0.77 8.52
N TYR A 192 -3.18 -1.99 9.04
CA TYR A 192 -4.44 -2.70 9.28
C TYR A 192 -5.29 -2.06 10.37
N ASP A 193 -4.73 -1.90 11.55
CA ASP A 193 -5.49 -1.45 12.72
C ASP A 193 -5.69 0.08 12.72
N PHE A 194 -4.76 0.82 12.12
CA PHE A 194 -4.92 2.26 11.95
C PHE A 194 -6.05 2.59 10.98
N GLN A 195 -6.22 1.84 9.89
CA GLN A 195 -7.38 2.01 9.01
C GLN A 195 -8.69 1.52 9.64
N ARG A 196 -8.64 0.44 10.46
CA ARG A 196 -9.84 -0.10 11.13
C ARG A 196 -10.35 0.77 12.26
N HIS A 197 -9.46 1.34 13.04
CA HIS A 197 -9.80 1.92 14.34
C HIS A 197 -9.43 3.40 14.45
N GLY A 198 -8.60 3.88 13.54
CA GLY A 198 -7.91 5.17 13.66
C GLY A 198 -6.62 5.06 14.49
N PRO A 199 -5.64 5.91 14.26
CA PRO A 199 -4.33 5.84 14.92
C PRO A 199 -4.40 6.02 16.45
N ASP A 200 -5.38 6.76 16.96
CA ASP A 200 -5.54 7.11 18.38
C ASP A 200 -6.24 6.02 19.22
N ASP A 201 -6.81 5.00 18.59
CA ASP A 201 -7.54 3.94 19.31
C ASP A 201 -6.59 3.07 20.15
N PRO A 202 -6.99 2.61 21.35
CA PRO A 202 -6.18 1.71 22.17
C PRO A 202 -5.75 0.40 21.45
N ARG A 203 -6.55 -0.09 20.50
CA ARG A 203 -6.21 -1.26 19.68
C ARG A 203 -5.06 -0.95 18.72
N SER A 204 -5.05 0.23 18.15
CA SER A 204 -3.97 0.73 17.30
C SER A 204 -2.65 0.89 18.09
N ARG A 205 -2.73 1.31 19.35
CA ARG A 205 -1.55 1.33 20.26
C ARG A 205 -1.00 -0.08 20.53
N GLN A 206 -1.85 -1.11 20.57
CA GLN A 206 -1.38 -2.48 20.68
C GLN A 206 -0.61 -2.92 19.44
N ALA A 207 -1.10 -2.61 18.22
CA ALA A 207 -0.39 -2.87 16.98
C ALA A 207 0.97 -2.14 16.93
N LEU A 208 1.03 -0.92 17.47
CA LEU A 208 2.27 -0.16 17.57
C LEU A 208 3.31 -0.85 18.47
N ARG A 209 2.92 -1.37 19.65
CA ARG A 209 3.81 -2.15 20.52
C ARG A 209 4.28 -3.44 19.87
N GLU A 210 3.42 -4.08 19.10
CA GLU A 210 3.73 -5.33 18.38
C GLU A 210 4.77 -5.10 17.30
N VAL A 211 4.65 -4.02 16.52
CA VAL A 211 5.66 -3.69 15.49
C VAL A 211 6.96 -3.21 16.13
N ASP A 212 6.89 -2.45 17.22
CA ASP A 212 8.09 -2.03 17.98
C ASP A 212 8.91 -3.23 18.47
N ALA A 213 8.24 -4.25 19.00
CA ALA A 213 8.90 -5.48 19.41
C ALA A 213 9.59 -6.20 18.22
N ILE A 214 8.93 -6.26 17.06
CA ILE A 214 9.48 -6.83 15.84
C ILE A 214 10.70 -6.03 15.37
N VAL A 215 10.63 -4.71 15.34
CA VAL A 215 11.79 -3.86 14.98
C VAL A 215 12.94 -4.11 15.94
N GLY A 216 12.66 -4.31 17.25
CA GLY A 216 13.65 -4.68 18.23
C GLY A 216 14.38 -5.97 17.92
N GLU A 217 13.72 -7.00 17.41
CA GLU A 217 14.35 -8.25 16.98
C GLU A 217 15.30 -8.06 15.79
N PHE A 218 14.93 -7.21 14.83
CA PHE A 218 15.82 -6.83 13.72
C PHE A 218 17.02 -6.03 14.20
N ASP A 219 16.82 -5.15 15.17
CA ASP A 219 17.92 -4.38 15.78
C ASP A 219 18.90 -5.29 16.52
N ASP A 220 18.39 -6.22 17.33
CA ASP A 220 19.23 -7.20 18.03
C ASP A 220 20.03 -8.08 17.03
N LEU A 221 19.42 -8.46 15.91
CA LEU A 221 20.11 -9.17 14.83
C LEU A 221 21.17 -8.29 14.17
N ALA A 222 20.85 -7.04 13.84
CA ALA A 222 21.80 -6.09 13.24
C ALA A 222 23.03 -5.90 14.13
N LEU A 223 22.84 -5.70 15.45
CA LEU A 223 23.93 -5.59 16.42
C LEU A 223 24.78 -6.87 16.48
N LYS A 224 24.14 -8.03 16.50
CA LYS A 224 24.83 -9.35 16.47
C LYS A 224 25.69 -9.52 15.22
N LEU A 225 25.22 -9.03 14.06
CA LEU A 225 25.90 -9.13 12.78
C LEU A 225 26.94 -8.03 12.53
N GLY A 226 26.96 -6.98 13.35
CA GLY A 226 27.73 -5.76 13.09
C GLY A 226 27.20 -4.95 11.93
N SER A 227 25.91 -5.11 11.61
CA SER A 227 25.22 -4.42 10.51
C SER A 227 24.55 -3.14 10.97
N ARG A 228 24.28 -2.22 10.05
CA ARG A 228 23.50 -1.02 10.30
C ARG A 228 22.01 -1.28 10.08
N ILE A 229 21.17 -0.60 10.82
CA ILE A 229 19.72 -0.65 10.68
C ILE A 229 19.16 0.74 10.39
N ALA A 230 18.21 0.81 9.47
CA ALA A 230 17.38 1.99 9.26
C ALA A 230 15.91 1.58 9.22
N VAL A 231 15.03 2.41 9.75
CA VAL A 231 13.57 2.29 9.68
C VAL A 231 13.04 3.49 8.94
N VAL A 232 12.18 3.24 7.96
CA VAL A 232 11.44 4.27 7.22
C VAL A 232 9.95 3.97 7.28
N SER A 233 9.15 4.97 7.04
CA SER A 233 7.75 4.78 6.71
C SER A 233 7.40 5.51 5.41
N GLU A 234 6.29 5.13 4.84
CA GLU A 234 5.78 5.63 3.56
C GLU A 234 4.94 6.89 3.75
N TYR A 235 4.17 6.90 4.81
CA TYR A 235 3.16 7.92 5.17
C TYR A 235 2.77 7.76 6.65
N GLY A 236 2.05 8.76 7.18
CA GLY A 236 1.23 8.61 8.37
C GLY A 236 -0.22 8.32 7.99
N ILE A 237 -0.98 7.74 8.91
CA ILE A 237 -2.42 7.50 8.76
C ILE A 237 -3.16 8.47 9.67
N VAL A 238 -4.12 9.20 9.10
CA VAL A 238 -4.92 10.18 9.83
C VAL A 238 -6.34 9.66 10.08
N PRO A 239 -7.02 10.12 11.16
CA PRO A 239 -8.41 9.75 11.40
C PRO A 239 -9.34 10.25 10.27
N VAL A 240 -10.27 9.40 9.82
CA VAL A 240 -11.29 9.76 8.83
C VAL A 240 -12.69 9.36 9.28
N THR A 241 -13.66 10.13 8.83
CA THR A 241 -15.09 9.94 9.17
C THR A 241 -16.00 9.98 7.95
N ARG A 242 -15.52 10.52 6.81
CA ARG A 242 -16.34 10.82 5.63
C ARG A 242 -15.86 10.07 4.39
N PRO A 243 -16.54 8.98 3.97
CA PRO A 243 -16.36 8.43 2.65
C PRO A 243 -16.99 9.36 1.58
N VAL A 244 -16.27 9.61 0.50
CA VAL A 244 -16.73 10.39 -0.66
C VAL A 244 -16.81 9.48 -1.88
N HIS A 245 -17.92 9.52 -2.61
CA HIS A 245 -18.22 8.63 -3.72
C HIS A 245 -18.10 9.36 -5.06
N LEU A 246 -16.89 9.65 -5.51
CA LEU A 246 -16.64 10.40 -6.75
C LEU A 246 -17.35 9.77 -7.95
N ASN A 247 -17.24 8.45 -8.12
CA ASN A 247 -17.86 7.75 -9.24
C ASN A 247 -19.39 7.73 -9.17
N ARG A 248 -20.01 7.76 -7.99
CA ARG A 248 -21.47 7.92 -7.89
C ARG A 248 -21.91 9.30 -8.38
N ALA A 249 -21.19 10.36 -7.98
CA ALA A 249 -21.47 11.71 -8.43
C ALA A 249 -21.28 11.86 -9.96
N LEU A 250 -20.18 11.34 -10.50
CA LEU A 250 -19.95 11.31 -11.95
C LEU A 250 -21.03 10.52 -12.69
N ARG A 251 -21.53 9.42 -12.12
CA ARG A 251 -22.60 8.64 -12.71
C ARG A 251 -23.96 9.35 -12.69
N GLU A 252 -24.32 9.99 -11.57
CA GLU A 252 -25.54 10.79 -11.45
C GLU A 252 -25.54 11.95 -12.45
N ALA A 253 -24.37 12.51 -12.75
CA ALA A 253 -24.17 13.53 -13.77
C ALA A 253 -24.10 12.98 -15.22
N GLY A 254 -24.14 11.65 -15.40
CA GLY A 254 -24.18 11.01 -16.72
C GLY A 254 -22.80 10.81 -17.41
N TYR A 255 -21.72 10.86 -16.65
CA TYR A 255 -20.35 10.65 -17.19
C TYR A 255 -19.90 9.19 -17.18
N ILE A 256 -20.49 8.35 -16.31
CA ILE A 256 -20.10 6.94 -16.20
C ILE A 256 -21.06 6.03 -16.93
N ASP A 257 -20.51 5.14 -17.77
CA ASP A 257 -21.16 4.01 -18.37
C ASP A 257 -20.87 2.72 -17.60
N VAL A 258 -21.84 1.80 -17.62
CA VAL A 258 -21.71 0.48 -17.00
C VAL A 258 -22.16 -0.61 -17.93
N ARG A 259 -21.52 -1.77 -17.86
CA ARG A 259 -21.98 -3.01 -18.47
C ARG A 259 -22.79 -3.81 -17.46
N ILE A 260 -23.83 -4.50 -17.93
CA ILE A 260 -24.57 -5.44 -17.08
C ILE A 260 -24.04 -6.84 -17.35
N GLU A 261 -23.50 -7.47 -16.32
CA GLU A 261 -22.96 -8.83 -16.37
C GLU A 261 -23.65 -9.67 -15.27
N ASP A 262 -24.37 -10.71 -15.67
CA ASP A 262 -25.15 -11.58 -14.76
C ASP A 262 -26.12 -10.78 -13.85
N GLY A 263 -26.71 -9.71 -14.41
CA GLY A 263 -27.65 -8.83 -13.70
C GLY A 263 -27.02 -7.82 -12.75
N LEU A 264 -25.68 -7.74 -12.69
CA LEU A 264 -24.92 -6.81 -11.85
C LEU A 264 -24.15 -5.80 -12.71
N GLU A 265 -23.84 -4.65 -12.14
CA GLU A 265 -23.13 -3.59 -12.84
C GLU A 265 -21.63 -3.78 -12.82
N ARG A 266 -20.97 -3.43 -13.93
CA ARG A 266 -19.52 -3.33 -14.08
C ARG A 266 -19.17 -1.96 -14.61
N LEU A 267 -18.18 -1.30 -14.01
CA LEU A 267 -17.66 -0.04 -14.56
C LEU A 267 -17.09 -0.31 -15.97
N ASP A 268 -17.54 0.46 -16.95
CA ASP A 268 -16.98 0.47 -18.30
C ASP A 268 -16.13 1.73 -18.49
N CYS A 269 -14.83 1.63 -18.11
CA CYS A 269 -13.91 2.76 -18.23
C CYS A 269 -13.76 3.23 -19.68
N GLY A 270 -13.79 2.29 -20.66
CA GLY A 270 -13.58 2.61 -22.06
C GLY A 270 -14.76 3.32 -22.73
N ALA A 271 -15.99 3.15 -22.18
CA ALA A 271 -17.19 3.83 -22.67
C ALA A 271 -17.52 5.10 -21.86
N SER A 272 -16.95 5.23 -20.66
CA SER A 272 -17.24 6.36 -19.76
C SER A 272 -16.62 7.66 -20.28
N ARG A 273 -17.36 8.76 -20.16
CA ARG A 273 -16.91 10.12 -20.49
C ARG A 273 -16.01 10.72 -19.41
N ALA A 274 -16.19 10.31 -18.17
CA ALA A 274 -15.26 10.54 -17.07
C ALA A 274 -15.44 9.46 -16.00
N PHE A 275 -14.34 9.06 -15.35
CA PHE A 275 -14.34 8.10 -14.24
C PHE A 275 -13.15 8.33 -13.31
N ALA A 276 -13.29 7.96 -12.03
CA ALA A 276 -12.27 8.09 -11.01
C ALA A 276 -11.74 6.72 -10.58
N LEU A 277 -10.42 6.61 -10.38
CA LEU A 277 -9.77 5.51 -9.68
C LEU A 277 -9.33 5.99 -8.30
N ALA A 278 -10.10 5.62 -7.29
CA ALA A 278 -9.86 6.00 -5.91
C ALA A 278 -8.71 5.20 -5.29
N ASP A 279 -7.84 5.90 -4.59
CA ASP A 279 -6.71 5.33 -3.88
C ASP A 279 -6.53 6.08 -2.53
N HIS A 280 -7.29 5.68 -1.52
CA HIS A 280 -7.32 6.30 -0.19
C HIS A 280 -7.84 7.77 -0.21
N GLN A 281 -6.98 8.74 0.08
CA GLN A 281 -7.31 10.17 0.11
C GLN A 281 -7.01 10.88 -1.22
N ILE A 282 -6.61 10.13 -2.24
CA ILE A 282 -6.46 10.66 -3.60
C ILE A 282 -7.27 9.83 -4.60
N ALA A 283 -7.59 10.44 -5.74
CA ALA A 283 -8.15 9.72 -6.87
C ALA A 283 -7.64 10.32 -8.18
N HIS A 284 -7.24 9.45 -9.09
CA HIS A 284 -6.99 9.83 -10.47
C HIS A 284 -8.31 9.85 -11.24
N VAL A 285 -8.55 10.88 -12.04
CA VAL A 285 -9.76 11.01 -12.86
C VAL A 285 -9.34 11.17 -14.31
N TRP A 286 -9.94 10.38 -15.18
CA TRP A 286 -9.78 10.47 -16.62
C TRP A 286 -11.00 11.16 -17.23
N VAL A 287 -10.74 12.14 -18.12
CA VAL A 287 -11.73 12.93 -18.86
C VAL A 287 -11.28 12.98 -20.31
N PRO A 288 -11.56 11.93 -21.11
CA PRO A 288 -11.04 11.82 -22.47
C PRO A 288 -11.50 12.93 -23.42
N ASP A 289 -12.69 13.52 -23.18
CA ASP A 289 -13.25 14.59 -23.99
C ASP A 289 -13.07 15.95 -23.28
N MET A 290 -12.34 16.87 -23.92
CA MET A 290 -12.11 18.21 -23.39
C MET A 290 -13.37 19.05 -23.27
N ASP A 291 -14.45 18.70 -24.00
CA ASP A 291 -15.74 19.39 -23.89
C ASP A 291 -16.42 19.13 -22.52
N ASP A 292 -16.05 18.04 -21.84
CA ASP A 292 -16.55 17.69 -20.51
C ASP A 292 -15.69 18.25 -19.36
N TRP A 293 -14.50 18.77 -19.67
CA TRP A 293 -13.47 19.10 -18.68
C TRP A 293 -13.95 20.06 -17.60
N ASP A 294 -14.42 21.24 -17.99
CA ASP A 294 -14.81 22.29 -17.03
C ASP A 294 -15.97 21.83 -16.14
N ALA A 295 -16.95 21.13 -16.73
CA ALA A 295 -18.12 20.63 -15.99
C ALA A 295 -17.74 19.50 -15.02
N VAL A 296 -16.79 18.64 -15.38
CA VAL A 296 -16.28 17.59 -14.48
C VAL A 296 -15.48 18.21 -13.33
N VAL A 297 -14.61 19.21 -13.61
CA VAL A 297 -13.86 19.93 -12.57
C VAL A 297 -14.81 20.61 -11.59
N GLU A 298 -15.80 21.39 -12.10
CA GLU A 298 -16.80 22.07 -11.25
C GLU A 298 -17.59 21.07 -10.39
N LEU A 299 -18.00 19.94 -10.98
CA LEU A 299 -18.68 18.88 -10.23
C LEU A 299 -17.81 18.35 -9.09
N LEU A 300 -16.55 17.97 -9.36
CA LEU A 300 -15.64 17.39 -8.38
C LEU A 300 -15.31 18.38 -7.26
N GLU A 301 -15.04 19.66 -7.59
CA GLU A 301 -14.78 20.72 -6.60
C GLU A 301 -16.00 21.04 -5.72
N SER A 302 -17.21 20.80 -6.22
CA SER A 302 -18.45 21.03 -5.46
C SER A 302 -18.74 19.95 -4.41
N LEU A 303 -18.06 18.81 -4.47
CA LEU A 303 -18.36 17.67 -3.59
C LEU A 303 -17.84 17.90 -2.17
N PRO A 304 -18.69 17.79 -1.13
CA PRO A 304 -18.22 17.83 0.24
C PRO A 304 -17.18 16.73 0.55
N GLY A 305 -16.04 17.11 1.10
CA GLY A 305 -14.95 16.20 1.40
C GLY A 305 -13.86 16.19 0.31
N VAL A 306 -14.01 16.95 -0.75
CA VAL A 306 -12.94 17.26 -1.72
C VAL A 306 -12.24 18.54 -1.27
N ASP A 307 -10.92 18.48 -1.08
CA ASP A 307 -10.06 19.63 -0.75
C ASP A 307 -9.59 20.35 -2.02
N LYS A 308 -9.10 19.58 -3.01
CA LYS A 308 -8.53 20.13 -4.25
C LYS A 308 -8.73 19.21 -5.45
N VAL A 309 -8.81 19.82 -6.61
CA VAL A 309 -8.68 19.16 -7.91
C VAL A 309 -7.42 19.69 -8.59
N LEU A 310 -6.42 18.83 -8.74
CA LEU A 310 -5.15 19.18 -9.41
C LEU A 310 -5.30 18.97 -10.91
N MET A 311 -4.93 20.02 -11.66
CA MET A 311 -4.90 20.02 -13.13
C MET A 311 -3.45 19.94 -13.65
N THR A 312 -3.27 19.87 -14.95
CA THR A 312 -1.99 19.63 -15.61
C THR A 312 -0.81 20.44 -15.02
N ALA A 313 -0.98 21.75 -14.77
CA ALA A 313 0.10 22.58 -14.23
C ALA A 313 0.44 22.24 -12.77
N ASP A 314 -0.55 21.77 -12.01
CA ASP A 314 -0.38 21.33 -10.63
C ASP A 314 0.32 19.97 -10.60
N LEU A 315 -0.07 19.06 -11.50
CA LEU A 315 0.56 17.73 -11.61
C LEU A 315 2.08 17.86 -11.87
N TRP A 316 2.50 18.80 -12.72
CA TRP A 316 3.93 19.08 -12.92
C TRP A 316 4.61 19.61 -11.66
N ARG A 317 3.98 20.53 -10.94
CA ARG A 317 4.52 21.09 -9.68
C ARG A 317 4.64 20.05 -8.58
N GLU A 318 3.68 19.13 -8.51
CA GLU A 318 3.65 18.07 -7.52
C GLU A 318 4.54 16.87 -7.88
N GLY A 319 5.20 16.87 -9.04
CA GLY A 319 6.03 15.75 -9.50
C GLY A 319 5.22 14.51 -9.86
N LEU A 320 3.96 14.69 -10.31
CA LEU A 320 3.03 13.61 -10.62
C LEU A 320 2.64 13.54 -12.10
N ALA A 321 3.17 14.41 -12.95
CA ALA A 321 2.86 14.44 -14.39
C ALA A 321 3.54 13.28 -15.12
N HIS A 322 2.79 12.23 -15.42
CA HIS A 322 3.25 11.05 -16.14
C HIS A 322 2.12 10.49 -17.03
N GLY A 323 2.44 9.69 -18.05
CA GLY A 323 1.45 9.08 -18.95
C GLY A 323 0.49 8.09 -18.27
N ARG A 324 0.78 7.67 -17.04
CA ARG A 324 -0.10 6.79 -16.22
C ARG A 324 -0.98 7.59 -15.27
N THR A 325 -0.74 8.89 -15.09
CA THR A 325 -1.55 9.76 -14.24
C THR A 325 -2.88 10.05 -14.92
N GLY A 326 -3.95 10.20 -14.13
CA GLY A 326 -5.23 10.72 -14.63
C GLY A 326 -5.08 12.16 -15.16
N ASP A 327 -6.01 12.58 -15.97
CA ASP A 327 -6.06 13.96 -16.48
C ASP A 327 -6.21 14.97 -15.33
N LEU A 328 -6.92 14.56 -14.27
CA LEU A 328 -7.07 15.27 -13.01
C LEU A 328 -6.67 14.36 -11.85
N VAL A 329 -6.23 14.97 -10.73
CA VAL A 329 -6.05 14.25 -9.46
C VAL A 329 -6.82 15.00 -8.37
N VAL A 330 -7.73 14.28 -7.72
CA VAL A 330 -8.58 14.80 -6.64
C VAL A 330 -7.95 14.45 -5.30
N ILE A 331 -7.86 15.43 -4.40
CA ILE A 331 -7.37 15.27 -3.04
C ILE A 331 -8.53 15.42 -2.07
N ALA A 332 -8.66 14.50 -1.13
CA ALA A 332 -9.68 14.56 -0.09
C ALA A 332 -9.32 15.58 1.00
N GLU A 333 -10.33 16.12 1.70
CA GLU A 333 -10.12 16.80 2.98
C GLU A 333 -9.51 15.84 4.00
N LYS A 334 -8.87 16.37 5.06
CA LYS A 334 -8.09 15.57 6.02
C LYS A 334 -8.88 14.42 6.64
N ASP A 335 -10.18 14.65 6.94
CA ASP A 335 -11.07 13.67 7.56
C ASP A 335 -11.92 12.87 6.57
N ALA A 336 -11.65 13.01 5.26
CA ALA A 336 -12.36 12.34 4.18
C ALA A 336 -11.45 11.35 3.42
N TRP A 337 -12.06 10.42 2.70
CA TRP A 337 -11.38 9.46 1.83
C TRP A 337 -12.30 9.04 0.67
N PHE A 338 -11.75 8.51 -0.42
CA PHE A 338 -12.50 8.19 -1.63
C PHE A 338 -12.79 6.70 -1.76
N THR A 339 -14.04 6.37 -2.10
CA THR A 339 -14.45 5.02 -2.45
C THR A 339 -14.40 4.81 -3.96
N TYR A 340 -14.27 3.57 -4.39
CA TYR A 340 -14.38 3.20 -5.81
C TYR A 340 -15.84 2.99 -6.27
N TYR A 341 -16.84 3.17 -5.40
CA TYR A 341 -18.25 2.83 -5.65
C TYR A 341 -18.84 3.67 -6.78
N PHE A 342 -19.29 2.98 -7.84
CA PHE A 342 -19.88 3.60 -9.03
C PHE A 342 -21.36 3.25 -9.23
N TRP A 343 -21.87 2.18 -8.59
CA TRP A 343 -23.28 1.78 -8.64
C TRP A 343 -24.13 2.68 -7.76
N LEU A 344 -25.38 2.96 -8.21
CA LEU A 344 -26.35 3.77 -7.48
C LEU A 344 -27.28 2.94 -6.58
N ASP A 345 -27.48 1.67 -6.92
CA ASP A 345 -28.24 0.71 -6.13
C ASP A 345 -27.32 -0.42 -5.65
N ASP A 346 -27.24 -0.63 -4.36
CA ASP A 346 -26.38 -1.66 -3.75
C ASP A 346 -26.81 -3.11 -4.12
N HIS A 347 -28.04 -3.31 -4.63
CA HIS A 347 -28.46 -4.58 -5.20
C HIS A 347 -27.83 -4.88 -6.55
N LEU A 348 -27.38 -3.84 -7.26
CA LEU A 348 -26.70 -3.95 -8.54
C LEU A 348 -25.18 -3.89 -8.41
N ALA A 349 -24.65 -3.74 -7.17
CA ALA A 349 -23.22 -3.75 -6.91
C ALA A 349 -22.55 -4.99 -7.54
N PRO A 350 -21.35 -4.86 -8.11
CA PRO A 350 -20.63 -5.99 -8.72
C PRO A 350 -20.38 -7.10 -7.70
N ASP A 351 -20.30 -8.34 -8.15
CA ASP A 351 -20.12 -9.51 -7.28
C ASP A 351 -18.87 -9.45 -6.42
N TYR A 352 -17.82 -8.82 -6.94
CA TYR A 352 -16.56 -8.63 -6.21
C TYR A 352 -16.68 -7.59 -5.07
N ALA A 353 -17.67 -6.70 -5.09
CA ALA A 353 -17.79 -5.65 -4.08
C ALA A 353 -17.90 -6.19 -2.65
N ARG A 354 -18.56 -7.33 -2.48
CA ARG A 354 -18.74 -8.00 -1.18
C ARG A 354 -17.67 -9.04 -0.86
N THR A 355 -16.55 -9.06 -1.61
CA THR A 355 -15.46 -10.03 -1.44
C THR A 355 -14.13 -9.34 -1.22
N VAL A 356 -13.13 -10.07 -0.70
CA VAL A 356 -11.73 -9.62 -0.70
C VAL A 356 -11.12 -9.92 -2.06
N ASP A 357 -11.09 -8.93 -2.94
CA ASP A 357 -10.56 -9.07 -4.30
C ASP A 357 -9.91 -7.78 -4.84
N ILE A 358 -8.70 -7.51 -4.39
CA ILE A 358 -7.93 -6.30 -4.72
C ILE A 358 -7.57 -6.14 -6.21
N HIS A 359 -7.71 -7.20 -7.02
CA HIS A 359 -7.32 -7.15 -8.43
C HIS A 359 -8.50 -6.91 -9.39
N ARG A 360 -9.74 -7.04 -8.91
CA ARG A 360 -10.95 -6.81 -9.73
C ARG A 360 -11.60 -5.47 -9.44
N LYS A 361 -11.37 -4.92 -8.23
CA LYS A 361 -11.93 -3.63 -7.84
C LYS A 361 -11.22 -2.51 -8.60
N PRO A 362 -11.97 -1.59 -9.22
CA PRO A 362 -11.41 -0.45 -9.93
C PRO A 362 -11.02 0.68 -8.95
N GLY A 363 -10.26 0.34 -7.91
CA GLY A 363 -9.82 1.24 -6.88
C GLY A 363 -9.49 0.51 -5.58
N TYR A 364 -8.88 1.21 -4.66
CA TYR A 364 -8.58 0.70 -3.32
C TYR A 364 -9.85 0.63 -2.47
N ASP A 365 -10.00 -0.43 -1.69
CA ASP A 365 -11.17 -0.64 -0.83
C ASP A 365 -10.78 -1.08 0.59
N PRO A 366 -10.60 -0.15 1.53
CA PRO A 366 -10.30 -0.47 2.93
C PRO A 366 -11.47 -1.15 3.65
N ALA A 367 -12.70 -1.13 3.10
CA ALA A 367 -13.82 -1.90 3.65
C ALA A 367 -13.56 -3.40 3.64
N GLU A 368 -12.61 -3.88 2.81
CA GLU A 368 -12.13 -5.27 2.84
C GLU A 368 -11.52 -5.69 4.18
N LEU A 369 -11.07 -4.75 5.00
CA LEU A 369 -10.55 -5.03 6.35
C LEU A 369 -11.64 -5.40 7.36
N PHE A 370 -12.93 -5.28 7.00
CA PHE A 370 -14.04 -5.48 7.91
C PHE A 370 -14.93 -6.63 7.45
N PHE A 371 -15.46 -7.39 8.41
CA PHE A 371 -16.65 -8.18 8.13
C PHE A 371 -17.86 -7.25 8.00
N ASP A 372 -18.76 -7.61 7.12
CA ASP A 372 -20.05 -6.92 6.99
C ASP A 372 -20.76 -6.87 8.36
N PRO A 373 -21.01 -5.67 8.91
CA PRO A 373 -21.64 -5.50 10.22
C PRO A 373 -23.07 -6.04 10.27
N GLU A 374 -23.76 -6.20 9.13
CA GLU A 374 -25.09 -6.77 9.06
C GLU A 374 -25.09 -8.30 9.23
N LEU A 375 -23.94 -8.95 9.08
CA LEU A 375 -23.82 -10.38 9.26
C LEU A 375 -23.88 -10.78 10.75
N LYS A 376 -24.96 -11.42 11.20
CA LYS A 376 -25.13 -11.89 12.59
C LYS A 376 -24.01 -12.84 13.04
N SER A 377 -23.40 -13.59 12.13
CA SER A 377 -22.36 -14.58 12.43
C SER A 377 -21.39 -14.73 11.26
N PRO A 378 -20.45 -13.78 11.05
CA PRO A 378 -19.51 -13.80 9.91
C PRO A 378 -18.69 -15.09 9.86
N LYS A 379 -18.19 -15.56 11.00
CA LYS A 379 -17.40 -16.82 11.09
C LYS A 379 -18.20 -18.05 10.66
N LEU A 380 -19.49 -18.11 10.99
CA LEU A 380 -20.36 -19.21 10.55
C LEU A 380 -20.63 -19.13 9.04
N ARG A 381 -20.81 -17.93 8.50
CA ARG A 381 -20.93 -17.73 7.06
C ARG A 381 -19.66 -18.21 6.33
N VAL A 382 -18.48 -17.79 6.77
CA VAL A 382 -17.20 -18.28 6.23
C VAL A 382 -17.14 -19.81 6.27
N LEU A 383 -17.44 -20.43 7.42
CA LEU A 383 -17.42 -21.89 7.58
C LEU A 383 -18.37 -22.58 6.58
N ARG A 384 -19.59 -22.08 6.45
CA ARG A 384 -20.58 -22.64 5.48
C ARG A 384 -20.09 -22.51 4.04
N ARG A 385 -19.50 -21.35 3.64
CA ARG A 385 -18.92 -21.16 2.31
C ARG A 385 -17.74 -22.11 2.04
N LEU A 386 -16.87 -22.30 3.03
CA LEU A 386 -15.76 -23.25 2.91
C LEU A 386 -16.22 -24.70 2.81
N LEU A 387 -17.24 -25.10 3.58
CA LEU A 387 -17.84 -26.44 3.49
C LEU A 387 -18.51 -26.67 2.14
N ALA A 388 -19.30 -25.71 1.64
CA ALA A 388 -19.90 -25.78 0.33
C ALA A 388 -18.84 -25.93 -0.77
N LYS A 389 -17.74 -25.14 -0.69
CA LYS A 389 -16.62 -25.24 -1.61
C LYS A 389 -15.93 -26.61 -1.55
N LYS A 390 -15.76 -27.18 -0.35
CA LYS A 390 -15.22 -28.54 -0.18
C LYS A 390 -16.10 -29.62 -0.78
N LEU A 391 -17.41 -29.39 -0.83
CA LEU A 391 -18.40 -30.26 -1.48
C LEU A 391 -18.51 -30.04 -3.01
N GLY A 392 -17.67 -29.17 -3.59
CA GLY A 392 -17.65 -28.90 -5.04
C GLY A 392 -18.58 -27.79 -5.51
N PHE A 393 -19.30 -27.10 -4.62
CA PHE A 393 -20.14 -25.98 -5.00
C PHE A 393 -19.30 -24.69 -5.20
N ARG A 394 -19.52 -24.02 -6.33
CA ARG A 394 -19.00 -22.67 -6.53
C ARG A 394 -19.83 -21.68 -5.71
N ASN A 395 -19.18 -20.84 -4.95
CA ASN A 395 -19.84 -19.77 -4.21
C ASN A 395 -18.86 -18.62 -3.92
N LEU A 396 -19.38 -17.42 -3.78
CA LEU A 396 -18.61 -16.23 -3.38
C LEU A 396 -18.34 -16.27 -1.88
N MET A 397 -17.19 -15.74 -1.48
CA MET A 397 -16.87 -15.45 -0.08
C MET A 397 -17.37 -14.04 0.25
N ASP A 398 -18.68 -13.85 0.20
CA ASP A 398 -19.42 -12.60 0.38
C ASP A 398 -19.53 -12.22 1.88
N VAL A 399 -18.43 -11.72 2.42
CA VAL A 399 -18.31 -11.40 3.85
C VAL A 399 -17.99 -9.92 4.13
N ILE A 400 -17.84 -9.11 3.06
CA ILE A 400 -17.54 -7.68 3.13
C ILE A 400 -18.84 -6.90 2.96
N GLY A 401 -19.04 -5.89 3.81
CA GLY A 401 -20.16 -4.94 3.67
C GLY A 401 -19.88 -3.87 2.62
N LEU A 402 -20.91 -3.08 2.30
CA LEU A 402 -20.79 -1.90 1.42
C LEU A 402 -20.88 -0.60 2.23
N ASP A 403 -20.92 -0.67 3.55
CA ASP A 403 -20.89 0.50 4.42
C ASP A 403 -19.46 1.03 4.53
N ALA A 404 -19.16 2.08 3.78
CA ALA A 404 -17.85 2.72 3.77
C ALA A 404 -17.55 3.50 5.08
N THR A 405 -18.55 3.78 5.91
CA THR A 405 -18.38 4.53 7.17
C THR A 405 -17.65 3.75 8.26
N VAL A 406 -17.42 2.44 8.04
CA VAL A 406 -16.66 1.58 8.96
C VAL A 406 -15.18 1.96 9.04
N VAL A 407 -14.62 2.56 7.99
CA VAL A 407 -13.21 2.96 7.90
C VAL A 407 -12.94 4.14 8.82
N LYS A 408 -11.86 4.08 9.61
CA LYS A 408 -11.53 5.06 10.64
C LYS A 408 -10.17 5.74 10.45
N GLY A 409 -9.34 5.25 9.56
CA GLY A 409 -8.07 5.87 9.21
C GLY A 409 -7.80 5.77 7.71
N SER A 410 -7.09 6.74 7.16
CA SER A 410 -6.69 6.77 5.76
C SER A 410 -5.42 7.59 5.57
N HIS A 411 -4.88 7.54 4.36
CA HIS A 411 -3.69 8.25 3.92
C HIS A 411 -3.79 8.58 2.42
N GLY A 412 -2.77 9.16 1.82
CA GLY A 412 -2.75 9.45 0.38
C GLY A 412 -2.46 10.93 0.09
N ARG A 413 -3.01 11.85 0.90
CA ARG A 413 -2.62 13.26 0.89
C ARG A 413 -1.30 13.46 1.65
N ARG A 414 -0.60 14.57 1.40
CA ARG A 414 0.54 14.94 2.25
C ARG A 414 0.07 15.30 3.65
N ALA A 415 0.87 14.96 4.66
CA ALA A 415 0.60 15.35 6.03
C ALA A 415 0.67 16.88 6.19
N ASP A 416 -0.22 17.43 7.00
CA ASP A 416 -0.22 18.87 7.31
C ASP A 416 0.83 19.22 8.36
N ASP A 417 1.24 18.25 9.18
CA ASP A 417 2.26 18.37 10.22
C ASP A 417 3.36 17.32 10.03
N MET A 418 4.60 17.68 10.33
CA MET A 418 5.74 16.76 10.27
C MET A 418 5.60 15.58 11.25
N ASP A 419 4.95 15.79 12.39
CA ASP A 419 4.71 14.75 13.39
C ASP A 419 3.65 13.71 12.94
N GLU A 420 2.84 14.03 11.93
CA GLU A 420 1.86 13.16 11.31
C GLU A 420 2.36 12.53 9.99
N GLY A 421 3.51 12.98 9.49
CA GLY A 421 4.12 12.52 8.25
C GLY A 421 4.99 11.27 8.42
N PRO A 422 5.64 10.80 7.33
CA PRO A 422 6.56 9.67 7.40
C PRO A 422 7.85 10.00 8.16
N ILE A 423 8.53 8.95 8.62
CA ILE A 423 9.70 9.02 9.49
C ILE A 423 10.90 8.30 8.86
N LEU A 424 12.09 8.78 9.19
CA LEU A 424 13.37 8.11 8.99
C LEU A 424 14.07 7.96 10.35
N ILE A 425 14.45 6.73 10.72
CA ILE A 425 15.31 6.45 11.87
C ILE A 425 16.51 5.66 11.37
N VAL A 426 17.71 6.15 11.64
CA VAL A 426 18.97 5.43 11.37
C VAL A 426 19.61 5.08 12.70
N GLY A 427 19.95 3.81 12.91
CA GLY A 427 20.50 3.31 14.19
C GLY A 427 21.93 3.75 14.52
N THR A 428 22.51 4.60 13.68
CA THR A 428 23.82 5.26 13.87
C THR A 428 23.68 6.77 13.71
N PRO A 429 24.54 7.57 14.38
CA PRO A 429 24.54 9.02 14.18
C PRO A 429 24.89 9.40 12.73
N GLU A 430 24.05 10.21 12.09
CA GLU A 430 24.22 10.73 10.74
C GLU A 430 24.29 12.26 10.79
N GLN A 431 25.47 12.83 10.50
CA GLN A 431 25.69 14.29 10.61
C GLN A 431 24.97 15.11 9.54
N ASP A 432 24.63 14.47 8.41
CA ASP A 432 23.97 15.11 7.26
C ASP A 432 22.43 15.13 7.39
N ILE A 433 21.88 14.57 8.47
CA ILE A 433 20.45 14.54 8.74
C ILE A 433 20.10 15.56 9.81
N ASP A 434 19.30 16.56 9.44
CA ASP A 434 18.76 17.55 10.36
C ASP A 434 17.43 17.05 10.95
N PRO A 435 17.34 16.76 12.26
CA PRO A 435 16.13 16.22 12.88
C PRO A 435 14.95 17.20 12.92
N THR A 436 15.19 18.48 12.60
CA THR A 436 14.15 19.53 12.69
C THR A 436 13.41 19.78 11.39
N ARG A 437 13.77 19.10 10.31
CA ARG A 437 13.15 19.25 8.99
C ARG A 437 13.08 17.93 8.24
N PRO A 438 12.15 17.79 7.29
CA PRO A 438 12.03 16.56 6.50
C PRO A 438 13.33 16.24 5.74
N TYR A 439 13.78 15.00 5.86
CA TYR A 439 14.90 14.49 5.06
C TYR A 439 14.41 14.26 3.63
N PRO A 440 15.07 14.86 2.61
CA PRO A 440 14.60 14.79 1.23
C PRO A 440 14.62 13.36 0.67
N LEU A 441 13.54 12.94 0.00
CA LEU A 441 13.50 11.64 -0.70
C LEU A 441 14.60 11.51 -1.74
N ALA A 442 14.96 12.60 -2.42
CA ALA A 442 16.07 12.64 -3.37
C ALA A 442 17.43 12.22 -2.76
N ASN A 443 17.59 12.31 -1.45
CA ASN A 443 18.81 11.93 -0.74
C ASN A 443 18.80 10.47 -0.24
N MET A 444 17.64 9.82 -0.27
CA MET A 444 17.48 8.42 0.21
C MET A 444 18.42 7.42 -0.49
N PRO A 445 18.59 7.47 -1.82
CA PRO A 445 19.55 6.59 -2.49
C PRO A 445 20.97 6.68 -1.94
N GLY A 446 21.45 7.90 -1.77
CA GLY A 446 22.80 8.15 -1.22
C GLY A 446 22.94 7.69 0.24
N LEU A 447 21.88 7.83 1.05
CA LEU A 447 21.85 7.30 2.42
C LEU A 447 21.92 5.77 2.42
N ILE A 448 21.09 5.10 1.61
CA ILE A 448 21.08 3.64 1.50
C ILE A 448 22.46 3.12 1.08
N GLU A 449 23.11 3.77 0.11
CA GLU A 449 24.47 3.41 -0.34
C GLU A 449 25.52 3.52 0.77
N ARG A 450 25.45 4.60 1.58
CA ARG A 450 26.35 4.79 2.73
C ARG A 450 26.10 3.77 3.83
N LEU A 451 24.85 3.41 4.07
CA LEU A 451 24.50 2.42 5.08
C LEU A 451 24.86 0.98 4.66
N ALA A 452 24.94 0.71 3.35
CA ALA A 452 25.29 -0.57 2.78
C ALA A 452 26.82 -0.77 2.56
N THR A 453 27.65 0.12 3.11
CA THR A 453 29.12 0.05 3.12
C THR A 453 29.62 -0.25 4.51
#